data_0aef3649c1e5f558b44027a623678638
#
_entry.id   0aef3649c1e5f558b44027a623678638
#
_cell.length_a   1.000
_cell.length_b   1.000
_cell.length_c   1.000
_cell.angle_alpha   90.00
_cell.angle_beta   90.00
_cell.angle_gamma   90.00
#
_symmetry.space_group_name_H-M   'P 1'
#
loop_
_entity.id
_entity.type
_entity.pdbx_description
1 polymer ?
#
loop_
_entity_poly.entity_id
_entity_poly.type
_entity_poly.pdbx_seq_one_letter_code
_entity_poly.pdbx_strand_id
1 'polypeptide(L)'
;MKQRISIICTILMMVLLVVGCGPTQTGTTGTTHQVTDGAGVAVTVPNEPKRIVPIAASTEDIVLSLVDPSRVAAVGTVPNNVPAESAKVEKHVKATAESMLSVQPDLVLVPNWISPDAIGEMWNMQIPVYVYKTPTTVEEAKAVIHEIAGLLHASDEKMIASMDADLKT
;
A
#
# COMPACT_ATOMS: atom_id res chain seq x y z
N MET A 1 32.94 37.69 41.07
CA MET A 1 31.60 37.04 40.94
C MET A 1 30.88 37.47 39.67
N LYS A 2 30.92 38.72 39.23
CA LYS A 2 30.18 39.16 37.98
C LYS A 2 30.67 38.52 36.68
N GLN A 3 31.98 38.20 36.58
CA GLN A 3 32.56 37.64 35.35
C GLN A 3 32.20 36.14 35.13
N ARG A 4 31.95 35.39 36.21
CA ARG A 4 31.58 33.96 36.12
C ARG A 4 30.11 33.77 35.73
N ILE A 5 29.25 34.73 36.10
CA ILE A 5 27.83 34.71 35.72
C ILE A 5 27.62 35.02 34.25
N SER A 6 28.48 35.92 33.68
CA SER A 6 28.42 36.26 32.23
C SER A 6 28.78 35.06 31.33
N ILE A 7 29.73 34.25 31.72
CA ILE A 7 30.16 33.05 30.95
C ILE A 7 29.05 31.97 30.97
N ILE A 8 28.38 31.79 32.08
CA ILE A 8 27.29 30.79 32.23
C ILE A 8 26.08 31.20 31.38
N CYS A 9 25.74 32.49 31.33
CA CYS A 9 24.68 33.00 30.45
C CYS A 9 24.98 32.81 28.96
N THR A 10 26.27 33.01 28.57
CA THR A 10 26.67 32.84 27.14
C THR A 10 26.68 31.37 26.72
N ILE A 11 27.00 30.45 27.60
CA ILE A 11 26.96 28.99 27.32
C ILE A 11 25.49 28.51 27.27
N LEU A 12 24.60 29.03 28.10
CA LEU A 12 23.18 28.65 28.11
C LEU A 12 22.43 29.18 26.88
N MET A 13 22.88 30.26 26.26
CA MET A 13 22.26 30.83 25.05
C MET A 13 22.72 30.14 23.76
N MET A 14 23.79 29.35 23.80
CA MET A 14 24.34 28.64 22.62
C MET A 14 23.75 27.24 22.41
N VAL A 15 22.98 26.71 23.38
CA VAL A 15 22.38 25.36 23.33
C VAL A 15 20.98 25.37 22.66
N LEU A 16 20.41 26.54 22.34
CA LEU A 16 19.04 26.68 21.82
C LEU A 16 18.93 26.82 20.30
N LEU A 17 19.98 26.57 19.52
CA LEU A 17 19.96 26.72 18.04
C LEU A 17 20.20 25.41 17.26
N VAL A 18 19.92 24.25 17.85
CA VAL A 18 19.86 23.00 17.08
C VAL A 18 18.41 22.54 17.00
N VAL A 19 17.52 23.41 16.51
CA VAL A 19 16.29 22.96 15.85
C VAL A 19 16.68 22.55 14.45
N GLY A 20 17.11 21.31 14.30
CA GLY A 20 17.37 20.70 13.01
C GLY A 20 16.12 20.76 12.15
N CYS A 21 16.19 21.53 11.07
CA CYS A 21 15.27 21.45 9.96
C CYS A 21 15.47 20.08 9.30
N GLY A 22 14.78 19.05 9.78
CA GLY A 22 14.63 17.80 9.08
C GLY A 22 13.86 18.07 7.78
N PRO A 23 14.14 17.36 6.68
CA PRO A 23 13.38 17.52 5.45
C PRO A 23 11.89 17.27 5.78
N THR A 24 11.07 18.26 5.52
CA THR A 24 9.62 18.14 5.63
C THR A 24 9.18 17.13 4.57
N GLN A 25 9.10 15.86 4.94
CA GLN A 25 8.30 14.90 4.19
C GLN A 25 6.86 15.40 4.30
N THR A 26 6.34 15.90 3.20
CA THR A 26 4.91 16.11 3.00
C THR A 26 4.26 14.73 2.88
N GLY A 27 4.33 13.95 3.95
CA GLY A 27 3.60 12.70 4.13
C GLY A 27 2.23 13.04 4.65
N THR A 28 1.23 12.58 3.95
CA THR A 28 -0.16 12.46 4.40
C THR A 28 -0.19 12.04 5.86
N THR A 29 -0.72 12.88 6.75
CA THR A 29 -0.87 12.64 8.18
C THR A 29 -1.95 11.59 8.46
N GLY A 30 -1.85 10.43 7.84
CA GLY A 30 -2.60 9.23 8.18
C GLY A 30 -1.81 8.42 9.19
N THR A 31 -2.47 7.89 10.20
CA THR A 31 -1.89 6.85 11.05
C THR A 31 -1.55 5.63 10.19
N THR A 32 -0.38 5.04 10.41
CA THR A 32 0.08 3.82 9.73
C THR A 32 0.24 2.70 10.74
N HIS A 33 0.19 1.46 10.28
CA HIS A 33 0.52 0.29 11.08
C HIS A 33 1.41 -0.67 10.28
N GLN A 34 2.03 -1.61 10.96
CA GLN A 34 2.82 -2.66 10.31
C GLN A 34 2.00 -3.93 10.18
N VAL A 35 2.11 -4.56 9.02
CA VAL A 35 1.55 -5.87 8.71
C VAL A 35 2.67 -6.76 8.17
N THR A 36 2.55 -8.07 8.36
CA THR A 36 3.45 -9.03 7.71
C THR A 36 2.77 -9.55 6.46
N ASP A 37 3.42 -9.42 5.31
CA ASP A 37 2.89 -9.87 4.03
C ASP A 37 3.04 -11.39 3.82
N GLY A 38 2.52 -11.91 2.71
CA GLY A 38 2.60 -13.33 2.36
C GLY A 38 4.02 -13.84 2.03
N ALA A 39 4.99 -12.95 1.88
CA ALA A 39 6.42 -13.26 1.76
C ALA A 39 7.16 -13.23 3.11
N GLY A 40 6.49 -12.88 4.20
CA GLY A 40 7.06 -12.75 5.54
C GLY A 40 7.76 -11.41 5.78
N VAL A 41 7.53 -10.41 4.95
CA VAL A 41 8.14 -9.08 5.05
C VAL A 41 7.20 -8.14 5.82
N ALA A 42 7.77 -7.35 6.74
CA ALA A 42 7.03 -6.32 7.45
C ALA A 42 6.82 -5.10 6.54
N VAL A 43 5.58 -4.78 6.25
CA VAL A 43 5.18 -3.66 5.39
C VAL A 43 4.44 -2.62 6.23
N THR A 44 4.83 -1.36 6.10
CA THR A 44 4.11 -0.24 6.72
C THR A 44 3.00 0.21 5.77
N VAL A 45 1.76 0.11 6.21
CA VAL A 45 0.59 0.47 5.41
C VAL A 45 -0.21 1.57 6.11
N PRO A 46 -0.84 2.50 5.37
CA PRO A 46 -1.78 3.45 5.96
C PRO A 46 -2.98 2.72 6.56
N ASN A 47 -3.52 3.24 7.67
CA ASN A 47 -4.79 2.71 8.20
C ASN A 47 -5.93 2.86 7.19
N GLU A 48 -5.84 3.81 6.30
CA GLU A 48 -6.83 4.06 5.26
C GLU A 48 -6.16 4.40 3.93
N PRO A 49 -5.73 3.39 3.15
CA PRO A 49 -5.08 3.64 1.85
C PRO A 49 -5.99 4.42 0.90
N LYS A 50 -5.45 5.44 0.24
CA LYS A 50 -6.18 6.32 -0.69
C LYS A 50 -5.64 6.30 -2.12
N ARG A 51 -4.49 5.66 -2.34
CA ARG A 51 -3.82 5.57 -3.64
C ARG A 51 -3.37 4.13 -3.90
N ILE A 52 -4.35 3.25 -3.95
CA ILE A 52 -4.15 1.80 -4.08
C ILE A 52 -3.79 1.46 -5.53
N VAL A 53 -2.83 0.55 -5.70
CA VAL A 53 -2.51 -0.04 -7.01
C VAL A 53 -2.57 -1.56 -6.91
N PRO A 54 -3.69 -2.18 -7.32
CA PRO A 54 -3.77 -3.62 -7.48
C PRO A 54 -3.04 -4.06 -8.76
N ILE A 55 -2.25 -5.13 -8.66
CA ILE A 55 -1.59 -5.77 -9.80
C ILE A 55 -2.16 -7.16 -10.01
N ALA A 56 -2.53 -7.46 -11.23
CA ALA A 56 -3.25 -8.65 -11.69
C ALA A 56 -4.78 -8.50 -11.65
N ALA A 57 -5.44 -9.07 -12.68
CA ALA A 57 -6.89 -8.94 -12.89
C ALA A 57 -7.71 -9.39 -11.67
N SER A 58 -7.33 -10.51 -11.03
CA SER A 58 -8.03 -10.99 -9.82
C SER A 58 -7.91 -10.04 -8.64
N THR A 59 -6.74 -9.37 -8.47
CA THR A 59 -6.56 -8.36 -7.42
C THR A 59 -7.37 -7.11 -7.71
N GLU A 60 -7.44 -6.72 -8.98
CA GLU A 60 -8.22 -5.58 -9.44
C GLU A 60 -9.71 -5.78 -9.15
N ASP A 61 -10.25 -6.97 -9.50
CA ASP A 61 -11.63 -7.32 -9.22
C ASP A 61 -11.95 -7.30 -7.72
N ILE A 62 -11.07 -7.86 -6.90
CA ILE A 62 -11.22 -7.84 -5.43
C ILE A 62 -11.26 -6.39 -4.94
N VAL A 63 -10.23 -5.60 -5.27
CA VAL A 63 -10.09 -4.23 -4.75
C VAL A 63 -11.25 -3.34 -5.21
N LEU A 64 -11.61 -3.37 -6.51
CA LEU A 64 -12.69 -2.55 -7.06
C LEU A 64 -14.08 -2.98 -6.58
N SER A 65 -14.23 -4.21 -6.10
CA SER A 65 -15.44 -4.67 -5.43
C SER A 65 -15.53 -4.24 -3.96
N LEU A 66 -14.38 -3.97 -3.31
CA LEU A 66 -14.30 -3.64 -1.89
C LEU A 66 -14.29 -2.13 -1.61
N VAL A 67 -13.75 -1.32 -2.51
CA VAL A 67 -13.56 0.12 -2.28
C VAL A 67 -14.09 0.97 -3.44
N ASP A 68 -14.32 2.26 -3.16
CA ASP A 68 -14.65 3.22 -4.19
C ASP A 68 -13.48 3.37 -5.19
N PRO A 69 -13.72 3.35 -6.52
CA PRO A 69 -12.67 3.49 -7.53
C PRO A 69 -11.79 4.74 -7.37
N SER A 70 -12.27 5.80 -6.74
CA SER A 70 -11.47 7.01 -6.44
C SER A 70 -10.29 6.76 -5.51
N ARG A 71 -10.29 5.63 -4.77
CA ARG A 71 -9.16 5.18 -3.94
C ARG A 71 -8.11 4.41 -4.75
N VAL A 72 -8.38 4.08 -6.02
CA VAL A 72 -7.47 3.32 -6.89
C VAL A 72 -6.72 4.28 -7.80
N ALA A 73 -5.40 4.40 -7.58
CA ALA A 73 -4.57 5.34 -8.33
C ALA A 73 -4.24 4.86 -9.75
N ALA A 74 -4.15 3.55 -9.93
CA ALA A 74 -3.93 2.87 -11.21
C ALA A 74 -4.23 1.37 -11.05
N VAL A 75 -4.40 0.67 -12.16
CA VAL A 75 -4.51 -0.80 -12.21
C VAL A 75 -3.36 -1.39 -13.02
N GLY A 76 -3.12 -2.69 -12.88
CA GLY A 76 -2.11 -3.39 -13.65
C GLY A 76 -2.42 -3.36 -15.16
N THR A 77 -1.39 -3.41 -15.98
CA THR A 77 -1.57 -3.54 -17.43
C THR A 77 -1.85 -5.01 -17.76
N VAL A 78 -3.10 -5.34 -18.07
CA VAL A 78 -3.50 -6.66 -18.57
C VAL A 78 -3.71 -6.56 -20.06
N PRO A 79 -2.90 -7.23 -20.90
CA PRO A 79 -3.13 -7.27 -22.34
C PRO A 79 -4.45 -8.03 -22.64
N ASN A 80 -5.37 -7.42 -23.37
CA ASN A 80 -6.50 -8.03 -24.03
C ASN A 80 -7.69 -8.56 -23.21
N ASN A 81 -7.70 -8.42 -21.88
CA ASN A 81 -8.84 -8.87 -21.07
C ASN A 81 -8.98 -8.00 -19.82
N VAL A 82 -9.35 -6.74 -20.01
CA VAL A 82 -9.56 -5.80 -18.89
C VAL A 82 -10.90 -6.16 -18.24
N PRO A 83 -10.95 -6.52 -16.96
CA PRO A 83 -12.19 -6.66 -16.23
C PRO A 83 -13.05 -5.39 -16.38
N ALA A 84 -14.38 -5.54 -16.46
CA ALA A 84 -15.28 -4.41 -16.67
C ALA A 84 -15.12 -3.30 -15.62
N GLU A 85 -14.77 -3.68 -14.39
CA GLU A 85 -14.51 -2.72 -13.30
C GLU A 85 -13.19 -1.99 -13.48
N SER A 86 -12.11 -2.68 -13.93
CA SER A 86 -10.81 -2.08 -14.20
C SER A 86 -10.86 -1.04 -15.32
N ALA A 87 -11.82 -1.18 -16.26
CA ALA A 87 -12.04 -0.18 -17.31
C ALA A 87 -12.51 1.19 -16.77
N LYS A 88 -12.95 1.26 -15.51
CA LYS A 88 -13.31 2.52 -14.83
C LYS A 88 -12.10 3.29 -14.32
N VAL A 89 -10.91 2.68 -14.28
CA VAL A 89 -9.68 3.31 -13.86
C VAL A 89 -8.86 3.70 -15.08
N GLU A 90 -8.63 5.00 -15.25
CA GLU A 90 -7.96 5.53 -16.45
C GLU A 90 -6.49 5.14 -16.57
N LYS A 91 -5.80 4.99 -15.43
CA LYS A 91 -4.35 4.75 -15.42
C LYS A 91 -4.04 3.26 -15.32
N HIS A 92 -3.20 2.81 -16.25
CA HIS A 92 -2.66 1.45 -16.28
C HIS A 92 -1.15 1.50 -16.10
N VAL A 93 -0.60 0.63 -15.25
CA VAL A 93 0.81 0.59 -14.89
C VAL A 93 1.38 -0.82 -14.97
N LYS A 94 2.68 -0.92 -15.20
CA LYS A 94 3.42 -2.17 -15.06
C LYS A 94 3.87 -2.35 -13.60
N ALA A 95 4.11 -3.61 -13.20
CA ALA A 95 4.69 -3.92 -11.89
C ALA A 95 6.21 -3.59 -11.86
N THR A 96 6.56 -2.33 -12.02
CA THR A 96 7.95 -1.83 -11.98
C THR A 96 8.04 -0.61 -11.08
N ALA A 97 9.20 -0.41 -10.44
CA ALA A 97 9.42 0.74 -9.56
C ALA A 97 9.18 2.08 -10.28
N GLU A 98 9.64 2.23 -11.52
CA GLU A 98 9.44 3.44 -12.34
C GLU A 98 7.94 3.75 -12.53
N SER A 99 7.14 2.74 -12.92
CA SER A 99 5.70 2.91 -13.10
C SER A 99 5.01 3.31 -11.79
N MET A 100 5.39 2.69 -10.66
CA MET A 100 4.82 3.00 -9.35
C MET A 100 5.18 4.43 -8.92
N LEU A 101 6.42 4.87 -9.10
CA LEU A 101 6.82 6.26 -8.78
C LEU A 101 5.98 7.29 -9.53
N SER A 102 5.55 6.99 -10.76
CA SER A 102 4.71 7.90 -11.57
C SER A 102 3.30 8.11 -11.00
N VAL A 103 2.79 7.14 -10.25
CA VAL A 103 1.44 7.19 -9.65
C VAL A 103 1.45 7.38 -8.14
N GLN A 104 2.63 7.32 -7.50
CA GLN A 104 2.83 7.55 -6.07
C GLN A 104 1.82 6.80 -5.20
N PRO A 105 1.81 5.46 -5.22
CA PRO A 105 0.86 4.67 -4.44
C PRO A 105 1.17 4.77 -2.94
N ASP A 106 0.16 4.64 -2.12
CA ASP A 106 0.29 4.44 -0.69
C ASP A 106 0.09 2.96 -0.27
N LEU A 107 -0.36 2.12 -1.22
CA LEU A 107 -0.40 0.67 -1.10
C LEU A 107 -0.40 0.03 -2.50
N VAL A 108 0.54 -0.90 -2.73
CA VAL A 108 0.57 -1.77 -3.93
C VAL A 108 0.27 -3.18 -3.50
N LEU A 109 -0.69 -3.84 -4.13
CA LEU A 109 -1.07 -5.23 -3.87
C LEU A 109 -0.61 -6.11 -5.03
N VAL A 110 0.25 -7.08 -4.74
CA VAL A 110 0.81 -7.96 -5.77
C VAL A 110 0.72 -9.45 -5.38
N PRO A 111 0.41 -10.34 -6.31
CA PRO A 111 0.52 -11.78 -6.06
C PRO A 111 1.99 -12.23 -6.01
N ASN A 112 2.26 -13.31 -5.31
CA ASN A 112 3.61 -13.84 -5.07
C ASN A 112 4.31 -14.42 -6.32
N TRP A 113 3.65 -14.45 -7.48
CA TRP A 113 4.29 -14.83 -8.76
C TRP A 113 4.91 -13.64 -9.50
N ILE A 114 4.70 -12.41 -9.04
CA ILE A 114 5.42 -11.25 -9.55
C ILE A 114 6.92 -11.42 -9.26
N SER A 115 7.76 -11.01 -10.21
CA SER A 115 9.21 -11.15 -10.10
C SER A 115 9.74 -10.62 -8.77
N PRO A 116 10.49 -11.43 -8.00
CA PRO A 116 11.11 -10.99 -6.75
C PRO A 116 12.04 -9.78 -6.95
N ASP A 117 12.71 -9.68 -8.09
CA ASP A 117 13.58 -8.55 -8.42
C ASP A 117 12.76 -7.27 -8.56
N ALA A 118 11.62 -7.32 -9.28
CA ALA A 118 10.73 -6.16 -9.42
C ALA A 118 10.14 -5.72 -8.08
N ILE A 119 9.77 -6.67 -7.22
CA ILE A 119 9.29 -6.39 -5.85
C ILE A 119 10.43 -5.76 -5.03
N GLY A 120 11.64 -6.32 -5.09
CA GLY A 120 12.82 -5.81 -4.40
C GLY A 120 13.19 -4.38 -4.82
N GLU A 121 13.11 -4.07 -6.12
CA GLU A 121 13.32 -2.71 -6.63
C GLU A 121 12.27 -1.73 -6.06
N MET A 122 11.00 -2.12 -6.00
CA MET A 122 9.95 -1.29 -5.42
C MET A 122 10.18 -1.06 -3.92
N TRP A 123 10.58 -2.08 -3.16
CA TRP A 123 10.92 -1.93 -1.73
C TRP A 123 12.15 -1.02 -1.52
N ASN A 124 13.18 -1.14 -2.36
CA ASN A 124 14.36 -0.26 -2.32
C ASN A 124 14.00 1.22 -2.57
N MET A 125 12.94 1.47 -3.34
CA MET A 125 12.38 2.80 -3.59
C MET A 125 11.35 3.23 -2.53
N GLN A 126 11.23 2.46 -1.42
CA GLN A 126 10.29 2.73 -0.33
C GLN A 126 8.81 2.76 -0.76
N ILE A 127 8.48 2.04 -1.82
CA ILE A 127 7.10 1.84 -2.26
C ILE A 127 6.45 0.79 -1.36
N PRO A 128 5.28 1.06 -0.76
CA PRO A 128 4.61 0.14 0.15
C PRO A 128 3.95 -1.01 -0.64
N VAL A 129 4.70 -2.07 -0.88
CA VAL A 129 4.24 -3.27 -1.61
C VAL A 129 3.88 -4.35 -0.62
N TYR A 130 2.65 -4.83 -0.70
CA TYR A 130 2.15 -5.99 0.02
C TYR A 130 2.02 -7.18 -0.92
N VAL A 131 2.77 -8.23 -0.65
CA VAL A 131 2.75 -9.47 -1.42
C VAL A 131 1.77 -10.44 -0.79
N TYR A 132 0.75 -10.88 -1.50
CA TYR A 132 -0.14 -11.93 -1.03
C TYR A 132 0.16 -13.26 -1.70
N LYS A 133 -0.13 -14.37 -1.02
CA LYS A 133 0.02 -15.71 -1.57
C LYS A 133 -1.13 -16.01 -2.54
N THR A 134 -0.81 -16.37 -3.77
CA THR A 134 -1.83 -16.78 -4.75
C THR A 134 -2.61 -18.00 -4.25
N PRO A 135 -3.95 -17.91 -4.16
CA PRO A 135 -4.77 -19.00 -3.66
C PRO A 135 -4.82 -20.17 -4.67
N THR A 136 -4.88 -21.38 -4.14
CA THR A 136 -5.03 -22.62 -4.92
C THR A 136 -6.33 -23.36 -4.61
N THR A 137 -7.03 -22.95 -3.56
CA THR A 137 -8.35 -23.47 -3.16
C THR A 137 -9.35 -22.33 -2.96
N VAL A 138 -10.62 -22.66 -2.88
CA VAL A 138 -11.70 -21.70 -2.60
C VAL A 138 -11.52 -21.06 -1.22
N GLU A 139 -11.16 -21.87 -0.22
CA GLU A 139 -10.92 -21.41 1.14
C GLU A 139 -9.75 -20.43 1.20
N GLU A 140 -8.65 -20.74 0.47
CA GLU A 140 -7.52 -19.81 0.34
C GLU A 140 -7.93 -18.51 -0.38
N ALA A 141 -8.78 -18.60 -1.41
CA ALA A 141 -9.29 -17.41 -2.10
C ALA A 141 -10.10 -16.51 -1.17
N LYS A 142 -10.98 -17.09 -0.35
CA LYS A 142 -11.72 -16.35 0.68
C LYS A 142 -10.78 -15.73 1.71
N ALA A 143 -9.74 -16.44 2.12
CA ALA A 143 -8.75 -15.92 3.06
C ALA A 143 -8.00 -14.70 2.47
N VAL A 144 -7.61 -14.75 1.20
CA VAL A 144 -6.96 -13.62 0.50
C VAL A 144 -7.92 -12.43 0.38
N ILE A 145 -9.20 -12.65 0.07
CA ILE A 145 -10.21 -11.59 0.03
C ILE A 145 -10.34 -10.94 1.41
N HIS A 146 -10.42 -11.73 2.47
CA HIS A 146 -10.50 -11.25 3.84
C HIS A 146 -9.26 -10.44 4.25
N GLU A 147 -8.07 -10.93 3.89
CA GLU A 147 -6.78 -10.27 4.11
C GLU A 147 -6.74 -8.91 3.42
N ILE A 148 -7.09 -8.85 2.13
CA ILE A 148 -7.13 -7.60 1.37
C ILE A 148 -8.19 -6.64 1.94
N ALA A 149 -9.38 -7.13 2.28
CA ALA A 149 -10.42 -6.32 2.89
C ALA A 149 -9.97 -5.69 4.21
N GLY A 150 -9.25 -6.47 5.05
CA GLY A 150 -8.64 -5.97 6.28
C GLY A 150 -7.64 -4.83 6.04
N LEU A 151 -6.74 -4.98 5.05
CA LEU A 151 -5.79 -3.92 4.66
C LEU A 151 -6.48 -2.64 4.16
N LEU A 152 -7.64 -2.78 3.53
CA LEU A 152 -8.40 -1.68 2.93
C LEU A 152 -9.44 -1.08 3.89
N HIS A 153 -9.62 -1.66 5.09
CA HIS A 153 -10.71 -1.35 6.02
C HIS A 153 -12.09 -1.41 5.37
N ALA A 154 -12.30 -2.47 4.56
CA ALA A 154 -13.54 -2.73 3.82
C ALA A 154 -14.23 -4.00 4.34
N SER A 155 -15.54 -4.14 4.07
CA SER A 155 -16.28 -5.37 4.33
C SER A 155 -16.25 -6.27 3.10
N ASP A 156 -15.88 -7.53 3.31
CA ASP A 156 -15.86 -8.59 2.30
C ASP A 156 -17.13 -9.47 2.30
N GLU A 157 -18.07 -9.24 3.22
CA GLU A 157 -19.25 -10.07 3.42
C GLU A 157 -20.05 -10.34 2.15
N LYS A 158 -20.29 -9.30 1.33
CA LYS A 158 -21.05 -9.44 0.08
C LYS A 158 -20.31 -10.29 -0.94
N MET A 159 -19.00 -10.10 -1.05
CA MET A 159 -18.15 -10.84 -1.99
C MET A 159 -18.08 -12.32 -1.61
N ILE A 160 -17.84 -12.62 -0.34
CA ILE A 160 -17.84 -13.99 0.19
C ILE A 160 -19.21 -14.66 0.02
N ALA A 161 -20.31 -13.96 0.33
CA ALA A 161 -21.66 -14.50 0.16
C ALA A 161 -21.98 -14.81 -1.32
N SER A 162 -21.53 -13.96 -2.26
CA SER A 162 -21.68 -14.24 -3.69
C SER A 162 -20.91 -15.48 -4.13
N MET A 163 -19.65 -15.62 -3.70
CA MET A 163 -18.85 -16.82 -3.97
C MET A 163 -19.53 -18.09 -3.44
N ASP A 164 -20.08 -18.03 -2.22
CA ASP A 164 -20.77 -19.17 -1.61
C ASP A 164 -22.07 -19.52 -2.33
N ALA A 165 -22.74 -18.57 -2.92
CA ALA A 165 -23.95 -18.81 -3.73
C ALA A 165 -23.60 -19.49 -5.06
N ASP A 166 -22.56 -19.02 -5.74
CA ASP A 166 -22.13 -19.56 -7.04
C ASP A 166 -21.60 -20.99 -6.93
N LEU A 167 -20.97 -21.34 -5.80
CA LEU A 167 -20.48 -22.70 -5.53
C LEU A 167 -21.60 -23.73 -5.23
N LYS A 168 -22.82 -23.30 -4.98
CA LYS A 168 -23.98 -24.18 -4.70
C LYS A 168 -24.81 -24.50 -5.93
N THR A 169 -24.53 -23.85 -7.07
CA THR A 169 -25.22 -24.05 -8.34
C THR A 169 -24.49 -25.03 -9.22
#